data_8d8f4f5e3130a16f49dd4e8be305b40a
#
_entry.id   8d8f4f5e3130a16f49dd4e8be305b40a
#
_cell.length_a   1.000
_cell.length_b   1.000
_cell.length_c   1.000
_cell.angle_alpha   90.00
_cell.angle_beta   90.00
_cell.angle_gamma   90.00
#
_symmetry.space_group_name_H-M   'P 1'
#
loop_
_entity.id
_entity.type
_entity.pdbx_description
1 polymer ?
#
loop_
_entity_poly.entity_id
_entity_poly.type
_entity_poly.pdbx_seq_one_letter_code
_entity_poly.pdbx_strand_id
1 'polypeptide(L)'
;MSLIQTTGRLRYAAPLLLLVALAACSKKDEAAAPAAAPAAAPAAPPPPAVSAEVQAMDADSLRDAATKALRENRIYAPGGDNAMEYYLALRDKLPNDPGVTSALTDLMPYTLIAAEQSIAREEFTEAQRLSAIIQKADPKAPALPRLQQSIAAAQQAVAQRAVTDEAAKTKAAEDARLKEQQRLTQVAEQQRATEAAAAQQLAQQQEAARAEAARQETERQAAAQREAAERQA
;
A
#
# COMPACT_ATOMS: atom_id res chain seq x y z
N MET A 1 39.33 26.99 20.02
CA MET A 1 40.16 27.59 18.95
C MET A 1 39.26 27.71 17.73
N SER A 2 38.93 28.92 17.47
CA SER A 2 38.82 29.71 16.23
C SER A 2 37.61 29.37 15.40
N LEU A 3 36.57 30.23 15.43
CA LEU A 3 36.34 31.48 14.71
C LEU A 3 36.43 31.35 13.19
N ILE A 4 35.39 31.69 12.44
CA ILE A 4 35.06 33.01 11.82
C ILE A 4 33.77 32.78 11.01
N GLN A 5 32.62 33.39 11.29
CA GLN A 5 32.05 34.64 10.75
C GLN A 5 32.18 34.80 9.23
N THR A 6 31.05 34.97 8.55
CA THR A 6 30.68 36.21 7.83
C THR A 6 29.32 36.05 7.14
N THR A 7 28.30 36.71 7.59
CA THR A 7 27.52 37.85 7.04
C THR A 7 27.46 37.99 5.52
N GLY A 8 26.24 38.04 5.02
CA GLY A 8 25.92 38.50 3.67
C GLY A 8 24.41 38.75 3.50
N ARG A 9 23.98 39.94 3.94
CA ARG A 9 22.66 40.52 3.62
C ARG A 9 22.60 40.83 2.13
N LEU A 10 21.53 40.45 1.45
CA LEU A 10 21.03 41.28 0.37
C LEU A 10 19.52 41.22 0.27
N ARG A 11 18.92 42.33 0.61
CA ARG A 11 17.53 42.71 0.38
C ARG A 11 17.36 43.01 -1.10
N TYR A 12 16.33 42.46 -1.77
CA TYR A 12 15.60 43.24 -2.80
C TYR A 12 14.13 42.87 -2.73
N ALA A 13 13.37 43.93 -2.60
CA ALA A 13 11.92 44.00 -2.50
C ALA A 13 11.28 44.10 -3.88
N ALA A 14 10.07 43.50 -3.99
CA ALA A 14 8.87 43.94 -4.67
C ALA A 14 8.88 44.08 -6.21
N PRO A 15 7.71 44.26 -6.86
CA PRO A 15 6.34 43.88 -6.51
C PRO A 15 5.52 43.24 -7.65
N LEU A 16 4.33 42.74 -7.31
CA LEU A 16 3.03 42.88 -7.97
C LEU A 16 2.90 42.60 -9.47
N LEU A 17 2.15 41.52 -9.79
CA LEU A 17 1.13 41.66 -10.85
C LEU A 17 0.01 40.63 -10.60
N LEU A 18 -1.09 41.17 -10.15
CA LEU A 18 -2.42 40.58 -10.02
C LEU A 18 -2.99 40.44 -11.43
N LEU A 19 -3.25 39.21 -11.88
CA LEU A 19 -4.10 38.98 -13.05
C LEU A 19 -5.22 38.00 -12.62
N VAL A 20 -6.34 38.63 -12.27
CA VAL A 20 -7.66 38.02 -12.16
C VAL A 20 -8.15 37.74 -13.58
N ALA A 21 -8.24 36.48 -13.93
CA ALA A 21 -9.05 36.05 -15.07
C ALA A 21 -10.25 35.26 -14.53
N LEU A 22 -11.37 35.97 -14.41
CA LEU A 22 -12.68 35.34 -14.34
C LEU A 22 -12.98 34.71 -15.71
N ALA A 23 -13.02 33.41 -15.78
CA ALA A 23 -13.63 32.70 -16.87
C ALA A 23 -14.88 31.98 -16.36
N ALA A 24 -15.99 32.35 -16.96
CA ALA A 24 -17.35 32.03 -16.64
C ALA A 24 -17.65 30.55 -16.61
N CYS A 25 -18.54 30.19 -15.70
CA CYS A 25 -19.32 28.94 -15.68
C CYS A 25 -20.01 28.69 -17.01
N SER A 26 -19.76 27.53 -17.57
CA SER A 26 -20.72 26.87 -18.44
C SER A 26 -20.94 25.47 -17.88
N LYS A 27 -22.08 25.29 -17.20
CA LYS A 27 -22.63 23.99 -16.85
C LYS A 27 -22.94 23.26 -18.14
N LYS A 28 -22.24 22.17 -18.37
CA LYS A 28 -22.70 21.09 -19.22
C LYS A 28 -22.64 19.84 -18.36
N ASP A 29 -23.82 19.32 -18.03
CA ASP A 29 -24.01 18.02 -17.43
C ASP A 29 -23.52 16.99 -18.46
N GLU A 30 -22.26 16.60 -18.33
CA GLU A 30 -21.70 15.45 -19.02
C GLU A 30 -21.57 14.34 -17.99
N ALA A 31 -22.45 13.35 -18.16
CA ALA A 31 -22.45 12.15 -17.35
C ALA A 31 -21.03 11.58 -17.29
N ALA A 32 -20.46 11.57 -16.09
CA ALA A 32 -19.19 10.92 -15.84
C ALA A 32 -19.32 9.44 -16.23
N ALA A 33 -18.70 9.07 -17.34
CA ALA A 33 -18.46 7.68 -17.65
C ALA A 33 -17.67 7.06 -16.51
N PRO A 34 -17.98 5.82 -16.07
CA PRO A 34 -17.20 5.17 -15.02
C PRO A 34 -15.74 5.12 -15.47
N ALA A 35 -14.86 5.64 -14.62
CA ALA A 35 -13.42 5.60 -14.85
C ALA A 35 -13.05 4.15 -15.14
N ALA A 36 -12.55 3.90 -16.36
CA ALA A 36 -12.03 2.60 -16.73
C ALA A 36 -10.96 2.22 -15.71
N ALA A 37 -11.14 1.06 -15.09
CA ALA A 37 -10.12 0.47 -14.23
C ALA A 37 -8.77 0.49 -15.00
N PRO A 38 -7.65 0.78 -14.35
CA PRO A 38 -6.35 0.77 -15.01
C PRO A 38 -6.19 -0.60 -15.67
N ALA A 39 -6.03 -0.60 -16.99
CA ALA A 39 -5.76 -1.81 -17.74
C ALA A 39 -4.53 -2.47 -17.12
N ALA A 40 -4.69 -3.70 -16.65
CA ALA A 40 -3.59 -4.49 -16.14
C ALA A 40 -2.48 -4.47 -17.19
N ALA A 41 -1.27 -4.10 -16.78
CA ALA A 41 -0.09 -4.16 -17.66
C ALA A 41 -0.04 -5.56 -18.28
N PRO A 42 0.25 -5.70 -19.59
CA PRO A 42 0.33 -7.01 -20.22
C PRO A 42 1.29 -7.88 -19.41
N ALA A 43 0.80 -9.05 -18.99
CA ALA A 43 1.59 -10.01 -18.23
C ALA A 43 2.85 -10.34 -19.05
N ALA A 44 4.04 -10.29 -18.42
CA ALA A 44 5.27 -10.71 -19.07
C ALA A 44 5.08 -12.11 -19.64
N PRO A 45 5.65 -12.40 -20.83
CA PRO A 45 5.56 -13.73 -21.41
C PRO A 45 6.10 -14.76 -20.43
N PRO A 46 5.50 -15.97 -20.36
CA PRO A 46 5.96 -16.99 -19.45
C PRO A 46 7.43 -17.33 -19.74
N PRO A 47 8.23 -17.63 -18.70
CA PRO A 47 9.63 -17.97 -18.89
C PRO A 47 9.76 -19.24 -19.78
N PRO A 48 10.81 -19.29 -20.63
CA PRO A 48 11.02 -20.44 -21.49
C PRO A 48 11.26 -21.71 -20.67
N ALA A 49 10.82 -22.87 -21.20
CA ALA A 49 10.99 -24.17 -20.56
C ALA A 49 12.46 -24.61 -20.42
N VAL A 50 13.34 -24.09 -21.27
CA VAL A 50 14.79 -24.35 -21.26
C VAL A 50 15.47 -23.02 -21.51
N SER A 51 16.47 -22.67 -20.73
CA SER A 51 17.20 -21.42 -20.91
C SER A 51 18.02 -21.41 -22.23
N ALA A 52 18.29 -20.21 -22.73
CA ALA A 52 19.05 -20.06 -23.97
C ALA A 52 20.48 -20.64 -23.85
N GLU A 53 21.09 -20.47 -22.66
CA GLU A 53 22.43 -21.00 -22.37
C GLU A 53 22.45 -22.53 -22.44
N VAL A 54 21.44 -23.19 -21.84
CA VAL A 54 21.31 -24.65 -21.88
C VAL A 54 21.05 -25.13 -23.31
N GLN A 55 20.22 -24.43 -24.08
CA GLN A 55 19.98 -24.80 -25.51
C GLN A 55 21.24 -24.70 -26.37
N ALA A 56 22.15 -23.79 -26.07
CA ALA A 56 23.38 -23.58 -26.81
C ALA A 56 24.46 -24.66 -26.55
N MET A 57 24.36 -25.43 -25.47
CA MET A 57 25.34 -26.48 -25.11
C MET A 57 25.31 -27.63 -26.12
N ASP A 58 26.45 -28.29 -26.32
CA ASP A 58 26.56 -29.51 -27.12
C ASP A 58 26.00 -30.74 -26.35
N ALA A 59 25.80 -31.86 -27.07
CA ALA A 59 25.15 -33.04 -26.51
C ALA A 59 25.96 -33.71 -25.38
N ASP A 60 27.27 -33.72 -25.47
CA ASP A 60 28.13 -34.35 -24.46
C ASP A 60 28.16 -33.49 -23.19
N SER A 61 28.31 -32.17 -23.31
CA SER A 61 28.21 -31.22 -22.19
C SER A 61 26.84 -31.29 -21.49
N LEU A 62 25.74 -31.39 -22.26
CA LEU A 62 24.39 -31.58 -21.69
C LEU A 62 24.26 -32.86 -20.88
N ARG A 63 24.83 -33.98 -21.38
CA ARG A 63 24.79 -35.28 -20.69
C ARG A 63 25.55 -35.25 -19.37
N ASP A 64 26.73 -34.64 -19.38
CA ASP A 64 27.57 -34.47 -18.20
C ASP A 64 26.88 -33.56 -17.17
N ALA A 65 26.34 -32.42 -17.63
CA ALA A 65 25.61 -31.48 -16.78
C ALA A 65 24.35 -32.11 -16.18
N ALA A 66 23.55 -32.85 -16.95
CA ALA A 66 22.39 -33.58 -16.49
C ALA A 66 22.75 -34.62 -15.40
N THR A 67 23.81 -35.40 -15.63
CA THR A 67 24.30 -36.40 -14.69
C THR A 67 24.78 -35.75 -13.37
N LYS A 68 25.50 -34.62 -13.49
CA LYS A 68 25.91 -33.84 -12.33
C LYS A 68 24.73 -33.28 -11.58
N ALA A 69 23.78 -32.66 -12.27
CA ALA A 69 22.58 -32.10 -11.67
C ALA A 69 21.77 -33.15 -10.90
N LEU A 70 21.63 -34.37 -11.43
CA LEU A 70 20.98 -35.48 -10.73
C LEU A 70 21.71 -35.86 -9.42
N ARG A 71 23.02 -35.98 -9.47
CA ARG A 71 23.82 -36.31 -8.27
C ARG A 71 23.72 -35.23 -7.18
N GLU A 72 23.52 -34.00 -7.59
CA GLU A 72 23.35 -32.84 -6.71
C GLU A 72 21.88 -32.56 -6.34
N ASN A 73 20.98 -33.47 -6.74
CA ASN A 73 19.53 -33.36 -6.52
C ASN A 73 18.90 -32.07 -7.09
N ARG A 74 19.53 -31.49 -8.13
CA ARG A 74 19.00 -30.35 -8.90
C ARG A 74 18.10 -30.88 -10.02
N ILE A 75 16.92 -31.34 -9.67
CA ILE A 75 16.01 -32.02 -10.59
C ILE A 75 15.38 -31.01 -11.56
N TYR A 76 14.73 -29.99 -11.02
CA TYR A 76 13.95 -28.99 -11.75
C TYR A 76 14.34 -27.54 -11.42
N ALA A 77 15.20 -27.33 -10.44
CA ALA A 77 15.67 -26.04 -9.96
C ALA A 77 17.17 -26.09 -9.66
N PRO A 78 17.87 -24.93 -9.74
CA PRO A 78 17.38 -23.62 -10.22
C PRO A 78 17.12 -23.60 -11.74
N GLY A 79 16.37 -22.59 -12.23
CA GLY A 79 16.18 -22.38 -13.68
C GLY A 79 17.53 -22.19 -14.38
N GLY A 80 17.71 -22.85 -15.52
CA GLY A 80 18.94 -22.83 -16.31
C GLY A 80 20.05 -23.76 -15.81
N ASP A 81 19.90 -24.43 -14.66
CA ASP A 81 20.91 -25.33 -14.12
C ASP A 81 20.28 -26.52 -13.38
N ASN A 82 19.53 -27.34 -14.11
CA ASN A 82 18.84 -28.49 -13.55
C ASN A 82 18.71 -29.64 -14.57
N ALA A 83 18.47 -30.86 -14.05
CA ALA A 83 18.44 -32.08 -14.84
C ALA A 83 17.33 -32.03 -15.91
N MET A 84 16.13 -31.52 -15.58
CA MET A 84 15.01 -31.48 -16.54
C MET A 84 15.36 -30.62 -17.77
N GLU A 85 15.92 -29.43 -17.59
CA GLU A 85 16.30 -28.56 -18.69
C GLU A 85 17.42 -29.17 -19.55
N TYR A 86 18.42 -29.77 -18.90
CA TYR A 86 19.52 -30.44 -19.64
C TYR A 86 19.00 -31.64 -20.44
N TYR A 87 18.15 -32.49 -19.90
CA TYR A 87 17.56 -33.60 -20.64
C TYR A 87 16.60 -33.14 -21.74
N LEU A 88 15.85 -32.05 -21.54
CA LEU A 88 15.00 -31.50 -22.60
C LEU A 88 15.82 -30.95 -23.76
N ALA A 89 16.90 -30.21 -23.48
CA ALA A 89 17.82 -29.76 -24.51
C ALA A 89 18.54 -30.94 -25.21
N LEU A 90 18.95 -31.94 -24.47
CA LEU A 90 19.57 -33.15 -24.99
C LEU A 90 18.60 -33.92 -25.88
N ARG A 91 17.32 -34.04 -25.54
CA ARG A 91 16.28 -34.65 -26.40
C ARG A 91 16.12 -33.89 -27.73
N ASP A 92 16.18 -32.55 -27.68
CA ASP A 92 16.11 -31.74 -28.92
C ASP A 92 17.28 -32.05 -29.90
N LYS A 93 18.45 -32.44 -29.37
CA LYS A 93 19.62 -32.83 -30.15
C LYS A 93 19.66 -34.32 -30.52
N LEU A 94 19.14 -35.17 -29.63
CA LEU A 94 19.13 -36.62 -29.74
C LEU A 94 17.71 -37.19 -29.52
N PRO A 95 16.76 -36.97 -30.44
CA PRO A 95 15.35 -37.25 -30.23
C PRO A 95 15.00 -38.73 -30.02
N ASN A 96 15.87 -39.62 -30.45
CA ASN A 96 15.67 -41.07 -30.37
C ASN A 96 16.50 -41.76 -29.26
N ASP A 97 17.13 -41.01 -28.37
CA ASP A 97 17.88 -41.56 -27.24
C ASP A 97 16.91 -42.10 -26.15
N PRO A 98 16.86 -43.45 -25.96
CA PRO A 98 15.93 -44.03 -24.99
C PRO A 98 16.30 -43.67 -23.55
N GLY A 99 17.57 -43.45 -23.25
CA GLY A 99 18.00 -43.03 -21.91
C GLY A 99 17.52 -41.65 -21.54
N VAL A 100 17.51 -40.70 -22.50
CA VAL A 100 16.93 -39.39 -22.30
C VAL A 100 15.44 -39.43 -22.09
N THR A 101 14.73 -40.25 -22.87
CA THR A 101 13.27 -40.43 -22.71
C THR A 101 12.91 -41.03 -21.34
N SER A 102 13.65 -42.05 -20.91
CA SER A 102 13.46 -42.64 -19.59
C SER A 102 13.72 -41.64 -18.49
N ALA A 103 14.84 -40.88 -18.54
CA ALA A 103 15.16 -39.88 -17.55
C ALA A 103 14.07 -38.79 -17.41
N LEU A 104 13.56 -38.28 -18.52
CA LEU A 104 12.47 -37.30 -18.50
C LEU A 104 11.19 -37.88 -17.88
N THR A 105 10.86 -39.15 -18.17
CA THR A 105 9.70 -39.83 -17.59
C THR A 105 9.85 -39.99 -16.09
N ASP A 106 11.03 -40.38 -15.61
CA ASP A 106 11.32 -40.61 -14.19
C ASP A 106 11.32 -39.30 -13.38
N LEU A 107 11.72 -38.18 -13.99
CA LEU A 107 11.80 -36.87 -13.35
C LEU A 107 10.48 -36.07 -13.39
N MET A 108 9.56 -36.42 -14.29
CA MET A 108 8.27 -35.75 -14.47
C MET A 108 7.44 -35.64 -13.18
N PRO A 109 7.26 -36.70 -12.35
CA PRO A 109 6.48 -36.60 -11.13
C PRO A 109 7.02 -35.56 -10.14
N TYR A 110 8.34 -35.45 -10.01
CA TYR A 110 8.98 -34.46 -9.12
C TYR A 110 8.72 -33.04 -9.60
N THR A 111 8.82 -32.82 -10.93
CA THR A 111 8.55 -31.52 -11.54
C THR A 111 7.09 -31.11 -11.38
N LEU A 112 6.16 -32.05 -11.49
CA LEU A 112 4.73 -31.81 -11.28
C LEU A 112 4.44 -31.41 -9.83
N ILE A 113 4.96 -32.17 -8.87
CA ILE A 113 4.80 -31.83 -7.43
C ILE A 113 5.38 -30.45 -7.14
N ALA A 114 6.55 -30.12 -7.70
CA ALA A 114 7.17 -28.82 -7.52
C ALA A 114 6.30 -27.67 -8.08
N ALA A 115 5.69 -27.88 -9.26
CA ALA A 115 4.77 -26.92 -9.84
C ALA A 115 3.55 -26.67 -8.95
N GLU A 116 2.94 -27.74 -8.41
CA GLU A 116 1.82 -27.64 -7.48
C GLU A 116 2.22 -26.93 -6.17
N GLN A 117 3.41 -27.20 -5.65
CA GLN A 117 3.94 -26.50 -4.47
C GLN A 117 4.22 -25.03 -4.73
N SER A 118 4.74 -24.68 -5.91
CA SER A 118 4.96 -23.28 -6.30
C SER A 118 3.64 -22.50 -6.41
N ILE A 119 2.56 -23.13 -6.89
CA ILE A 119 1.21 -22.54 -6.86
C ILE A 119 0.76 -22.29 -5.41
N ALA A 120 0.92 -23.27 -4.54
CA ALA A 120 0.52 -23.15 -3.13
C ALA A 120 1.29 -22.05 -2.38
N ARG A 121 2.53 -21.77 -2.77
CA ARG A 121 3.36 -20.68 -2.24
C ARG A 121 3.18 -19.35 -2.98
N GLU A 122 2.29 -19.29 -3.97
CA GLU A 122 2.04 -18.11 -4.81
C GLU A 122 3.28 -17.66 -5.62
N GLU A 123 4.21 -18.60 -5.89
CA GLU A 123 5.40 -18.41 -6.71
C GLU A 123 5.04 -18.63 -8.19
N PHE A 124 4.19 -17.75 -8.74
CA PHE A 124 3.56 -17.99 -10.04
C PHE A 124 4.53 -18.04 -11.23
N THR A 125 5.60 -17.27 -11.19
CA THR A 125 6.64 -17.30 -12.23
C THR A 125 7.30 -18.68 -12.29
N GLU A 126 7.62 -19.24 -11.13
CA GLU A 126 8.19 -20.59 -11.04
C GLU A 126 7.19 -21.67 -11.43
N ALA A 127 5.94 -21.56 -10.98
CA ALA A 127 4.87 -22.47 -11.37
C ALA A 127 4.66 -22.49 -12.91
N GLN A 128 4.70 -21.32 -13.54
CA GLN A 128 4.61 -21.20 -15.01
C GLN A 128 5.82 -21.82 -15.71
N ARG A 129 7.05 -21.57 -15.22
CA ARG A 129 8.28 -22.17 -15.76
C ARG A 129 8.22 -23.70 -15.67
N LEU A 130 7.84 -24.26 -14.51
CA LEU A 130 7.70 -25.71 -14.32
C LEU A 130 6.59 -26.28 -15.20
N SER A 131 5.46 -25.57 -15.35
CA SER A 131 4.40 -25.95 -16.30
C SER A 131 4.91 -25.98 -17.75
N ALA A 132 5.75 -25.03 -18.15
CA ALA A 132 6.37 -25.02 -19.47
C ALA A 132 7.36 -26.19 -19.66
N ILE A 133 8.14 -26.56 -18.64
CA ILE A 133 8.99 -27.77 -18.63
C ILE A 133 8.15 -29.01 -18.84
N ILE A 134 7.06 -29.18 -18.08
CA ILE A 134 6.16 -30.34 -18.19
C ILE A 134 5.56 -30.39 -19.60
N GLN A 135 5.06 -29.27 -20.10
CA GLN A 135 4.50 -29.16 -21.46
C GLN A 135 5.51 -29.52 -22.54
N LYS A 136 6.77 -29.05 -22.39
CA LYS A 136 7.83 -29.42 -23.35
C LYS A 136 8.19 -30.89 -23.23
N ALA A 137 8.22 -31.47 -22.02
CA ALA A 137 8.53 -32.87 -21.79
C ALA A 137 7.44 -33.81 -22.35
N ASP A 138 6.17 -33.55 -22.01
CA ASP A 138 5.00 -34.26 -22.52
C ASP A 138 3.84 -33.29 -22.76
N PRO A 139 3.61 -32.86 -24.02
CA PRO A 139 2.50 -31.97 -24.37
C PRO A 139 1.10 -32.57 -24.11
N LYS A 140 1.01 -33.87 -23.91
CA LYS A 140 -0.24 -34.59 -23.63
C LYS A 140 -0.38 -34.99 -22.18
N ALA A 141 0.49 -34.51 -21.29
CA ALA A 141 0.41 -34.84 -19.87
C ALA A 141 -0.96 -34.45 -19.32
N PRO A 142 -1.71 -35.43 -18.73
CA PRO A 142 -3.10 -35.18 -18.28
C PRO A 142 -3.18 -34.15 -17.14
N ALA A 143 -2.08 -33.88 -16.48
CA ALA A 143 -2.01 -32.88 -15.40
C ALA A 143 -1.96 -31.43 -15.91
N LEU A 144 -1.52 -31.18 -17.15
CA LEU A 144 -1.31 -29.83 -17.68
C LEU A 144 -2.54 -28.93 -17.64
N PRO A 145 -3.74 -29.37 -18.12
CA PRO A 145 -4.91 -28.47 -18.07
C PRO A 145 -5.27 -28.06 -16.66
N ARG A 146 -5.21 -28.99 -15.70
CA ARG A 146 -5.48 -28.73 -14.30
C ARG A 146 -4.44 -27.77 -13.71
N LEU A 147 -3.16 -27.98 -13.99
CA LEU A 147 -2.08 -27.15 -13.51
C LEU A 147 -2.21 -25.70 -14.00
N GLN A 148 -2.46 -25.48 -15.30
CA GLN A 148 -2.68 -24.18 -15.90
C GLN A 148 -3.90 -23.47 -15.31
N GLN A 149 -5.00 -24.20 -15.13
CA GLN A 149 -6.20 -23.68 -14.49
C GLN A 149 -5.94 -23.27 -13.03
N SER A 150 -5.18 -24.09 -12.28
CA SER A 150 -4.83 -23.81 -10.89
C SER A 150 -3.94 -22.55 -10.76
N ILE A 151 -2.97 -22.36 -11.68
CA ILE A 151 -2.15 -21.15 -11.73
C ILE A 151 -3.03 -19.91 -11.94
N ALA A 152 -3.92 -19.95 -12.95
CA ALA A 152 -4.81 -18.85 -13.27
C ALA A 152 -5.77 -18.52 -12.10
N ALA A 153 -6.37 -19.55 -11.48
CA ALA A 153 -7.27 -19.38 -10.36
C ALA A 153 -6.56 -18.79 -9.13
N ALA A 154 -5.35 -19.26 -8.83
CA ALA A 154 -4.56 -18.74 -7.71
C ALA A 154 -4.12 -17.26 -7.93
N GLN A 155 -3.72 -16.92 -9.16
CA GLN A 155 -3.41 -15.53 -9.52
C GLN A 155 -4.62 -14.60 -9.36
N GLN A 156 -5.80 -15.05 -9.80
CA GLN A 156 -7.05 -14.29 -9.62
C GLN A 156 -7.40 -14.13 -8.14
N ALA A 157 -7.24 -15.17 -7.32
CA ALA A 157 -7.49 -15.10 -5.90
C ALA A 157 -6.58 -14.12 -5.18
N VAL A 158 -5.29 -14.04 -5.55
CA VAL A 158 -4.34 -13.05 -5.02
C VAL A 158 -4.74 -11.65 -5.42
N ALA A 159 -5.09 -11.43 -6.70
CA ALA A 159 -5.54 -10.13 -7.18
C ALA A 159 -6.81 -9.66 -6.46
N GLN A 160 -7.76 -10.57 -6.24
CA GLN A 160 -8.99 -10.25 -5.51
C GLN A 160 -8.73 -9.89 -4.05
N ARG A 161 -7.84 -10.62 -3.37
CA ARG A 161 -7.42 -10.28 -1.99
C ARG A 161 -6.79 -8.89 -1.93
N ALA A 162 -5.90 -8.57 -2.85
CA ALA A 162 -5.29 -7.24 -2.90
C ALA A 162 -6.32 -6.10 -3.02
N VAL A 163 -7.36 -6.29 -3.86
CA VAL A 163 -8.45 -5.30 -4.01
C VAL A 163 -9.28 -5.18 -2.72
N THR A 164 -9.63 -6.31 -2.08
CA THR A 164 -10.41 -6.28 -0.84
C THR A 164 -9.62 -5.68 0.32
N ASP A 165 -8.34 -5.96 0.42
CA ASP A 165 -7.45 -5.39 1.45
C ASP A 165 -7.29 -3.88 1.28
N GLU A 166 -7.16 -3.40 0.05
CA GLU A 166 -7.07 -1.96 -0.21
C GLU A 166 -8.39 -1.24 0.11
N ALA A 167 -9.53 -1.83 -0.25
CA ALA A 167 -10.84 -1.31 0.12
C ALA A 167 -11.03 -1.27 1.65
N ALA A 168 -10.58 -2.30 2.36
CA ALA A 168 -10.63 -2.34 3.82
C ALA A 168 -9.75 -1.26 4.46
N LYS A 169 -8.54 -1.02 3.94
CA LYS A 169 -7.63 0.05 4.40
C LYS A 169 -8.24 1.43 4.18
N THR A 170 -8.82 1.66 2.99
CA THR A 170 -9.48 2.94 2.66
C THR A 170 -10.62 3.22 3.64
N LYS A 171 -11.50 2.23 3.85
CA LYS A 171 -12.60 2.34 4.80
C LYS A 171 -12.11 2.59 6.24
N ALA A 172 -11.09 1.88 6.69
CA ALA A 172 -10.51 2.08 8.01
C ALA A 172 -9.93 3.49 8.18
N ALA A 173 -9.30 4.05 7.13
CA ALA A 173 -8.79 5.41 7.14
C ALA A 173 -9.93 6.46 7.20
N GLU A 174 -11.02 6.24 6.48
CA GLU A 174 -12.22 7.10 6.52
C GLU A 174 -12.88 7.07 7.91
N ASP A 175 -13.07 5.88 8.47
CA ASP A 175 -13.63 5.71 9.82
C ASP A 175 -12.75 6.38 10.90
N ALA A 176 -11.43 6.30 10.75
CA ALA A 176 -10.49 6.96 11.66
C ALA A 176 -10.60 8.50 11.56
N ARG A 177 -10.70 9.04 10.35
CA ARG A 177 -10.90 10.48 10.12
C ARG A 177 -12.20 10.97 10.72
N LEU A 178 -13.29 10.22 10.53
CA LEU A 178 -14.60 10.57 11.08
C LEU A 178 -14.59 10.59 12.62
N LYS A 179 -13.98 9.59 13.24
CA LYS A 179 -13.81 9.53 14.71
C LYS A 179 -12.99 10.70 15.25
N GLU A 180 -11.90 11.03 14.56
CA GLU A 180 -11.07 12.17 14.97
C GLU A 180 -11.82 13.49 14.82
N GLN A 181 -12.58 13.67 13.76
CA GLN A 181 -13.41 14.86 13.57
C GLN A 181 -14.49 14.98 14.67
N GLN A 182 -15.15 13.88 15.03
CA GLN A 182 -16.10 13.85 16.13
C GLN A 182 -15.44 14.21 17.47
N ARG A 183 -14.25 13.67 17.73
CA ARG A 183 -13.47 13.99 18.93
C ARG A 183 -13.12 15.48 19.00
N LEU A 184 -12.65 16.06 17.91
CA LEU A 184 -12.32 17.49 17.85
C LEU A 184 -13.56 18.37 18.06
N THR A 185 -14.70 18.00 17.49
CA THR A 185 -15.98 18.71 17.71
C THR A 185 -16.39 18.66 19.18
N GLN A 186 -16.32 17.50 19.82
CA GLN A 186 -16.64 17.37 21.26
C GLN A 186 -15.72 18.20 22.14
N VAL A 187 -14.41 18.21 21.86
CA VAL A 187 -13.45 19.04 22.60
C VAL A 187 -13.77 20.53 22.43
N ALA A 188 -14.08 20.97 21.21
CA ALA A 188 -14.44 22.37 20.96
C ALA A 188 -15.75 22.76 21.66
N GLU A 189 -16.75 21.89 21.72
CA GLU A 189 -17.99 22.12 22.47
C GLU A 189 -17.74 22.21 23.98
N GLN A 190 -16.91 21.31 24.52
CA GLN A 190 -16.52 21.37 25.94
C GLN A 190 -15.79 22.65 26.28
N GLN A 191 -14.86 23.09 25.43
CA GLN A 191 -14.16 24.37 25.62
C GLN A 191 -15.11 25.55 25.65
N ARG A 192 -16.03 25.63 24.68
CA ARG A 192 -17.05 26.68 24.64
C ARG A 192 -17.97 26.67 25.88
N ALA A 193 -18.34 25.48 26.35
CA ALA A 193 -19.14 25.37 27.55
C ALA A 193 -18.40 25.83 28.81
N THR A 194 -17.12 25.50 28.94
CA THR A 194 -16.29 25.95 30.06
C THR A 194 -16.03 27.46 30.02
N GLU A 195 -15.78 28.03 28.86
CA GLU A 195 -15.61 29.48 28.64
C GLU A 195 -16.91 30.24 29.00
N ALA A 196 -18.05 29.73 28.55
CA ALA A 196 -19.35 30.32 28.85
C ALA A 196 -19.66 30.27 30.38
N ALA A 197 -19.35 29.16 31.03
CA ALA A 197 -19.52 29.05 32.51
C ALA A 197 -18.58 30.02 33.25
N ALA A 198 -17.32 30.13 32.82
CA ALA A 198 -16.37 31.07 33.41
C ALA A 198 -16.83 32.54 33.22
N ALA A 199 -17.34 32.88 32.05
CA ALA A 199 -17.87 34.23 31.77
C ALA A 199 -19.09 34.56 32.63
N GLN A 200 -19.98 33.60 32.82
CA GLN A 200 -21.14 33.76 33.73
C GLN A 200 -20.71 33.96 35.18
N GLN A 201 -19.75 33.19 35.67
CA GLN A 201 -19.22 33.37 37.03
C GLN A 201 -18.59 34.74 37.22
N LEU A 202 -17.82 35.19 36.25
CA LEU A 202 -17.21 36.53 36.29
C LEU A 202 -18.27 37.62 36.31
N ALA A 203 -19.31 37.52 35.46
CA ALA A 203 -20.42 38.46 35.44
C ALA A 203 -21.16 38.50 36.81
N GLN A 204 -21.43 37.37 37.42
CA GLN A 204 -22.05 37.28 38.75
C GLN A 204 -21.16 37.93 39.83
N GLN A 205 -19.86 37.69 39.81
CA GLN A 205 -18.91 38.33 40.74
C GLN A 205 -18.90 39.84 40.61
N GLN A 206 -18.89 40.31 39.34
CA GLN A 206 -18.94 41.77 39.09
C GLN A 206 -20.25 42.41 39.57
N GLU A 207 -21.37 41.73 39.36
CA GLU A 207 -22.67 42.18 39.81
C GLU A 207 -22.74 42.22 41.36
N ALA A 208 -22.28 41.17 42.02
CA ALA A 208 -22.19 41.12 43.48
C ALA A 208 -21.28 42.24 44.03
N ALA A 209 -20.13 42.47 43.43
CA ALA A 209 -19.21 43.55 43.84
C ALA A 209 -19.83 44.94 43.65
N ARG A 210 -20.56 45.15 42.53
CA ARG A 210 -21.30 46.40 42.32
C ARG A 210 -22.42 46.61 43.36
N ALA A 211 -23.19 45.57 43.69
CA ALA A 211 -24.22 45.64 44.69
C ALA A 211 -23.66 45.93 46.09
N GLU A 212 -22.53 45.35 46.44
CA GLU A 212 -21.83 45.61 47.70
C GLU A 212 -21.30 47.05 47.74
N ALA A 213 -20.67 47.56 46.69
CA ALA A 213 -20.21 48.94 46.58
C ALA A 213 -21.39 49.95 46.73
N ALA A 214 -22.52 49.67 46.09
CA ALA A 214 -23.72 50.50 46.22
C ALA A 214 -24.30 50.49 47.66
N ARG A 215 -24.28 49.36 48.37
CA ARG A 215 -24.65 49.28 49.77
C ARG A 215 -23.72 50.12 50.66
N GLN A 216 -22.42 50.00 50.49
CA GLN A 216 -21.44 50.79 51.23
C GLN A 216 -21.59 52.29 50.98
N GLU A 217 -21.89 52.68 49.75
CA GLU A 217 -22.13 54.10 49.43
C GLU A 217 -23.40 54.66 50.10
N THR A 218 -24.49 53.89 50.09
CA THR A 218 -25.74 54.23 50.78
C THR A 218 -25.53 54.35 52.31
N GLU A 219 -24.75 53.47 52.90
CA GLU A 219 -24.40 53.52 54.31
C GLU A 219 -23.55 54.73 54.65
N ARG A 220 -22.57 55.10 53.84
CA ARG A 220 -21.74 56.27 53.98
C ARG A 220 -22.57 57.55 53.88
N GLN A 221 -23.48 57.63 52.91
CA GLN A 221 -24.39 58.77 52.77
C GLN A 221 -25.35 58.90 54.00
N ALA A 222 -25.87 57.78 54.47
CA ALA A 222 -26.72 57.77 55.66
C ALA A 222 -25.94 58.21 56.94
N ALA A 223 -24.71 57.76 57.10
CA ALA A 223 -23.86 58.18 58.21
C ALA A 223 -23.49 59.66 58.10
N ALA A 224 -23.19 60.19 56.97
CA ALA A 224 -22.90 61.62 56.73
C ALA A 224 -24.13 62.49 57.02
N GLN A 225 -25.31 62.03 56.61
CA GLN A 225 -26.59 62.72 57.00
C GLN A 225 -26.86 62.76 58.48
N ARG A 226 -26.59 61.66 59.19
CA ARG A 226 -26.73 61.60 60.64
C ARG A 226 -25.77 62.54 61.34
N GLU A 227 -24.52 62.58 60.95
CA GLU A 227 -23.50 63.49 61.46
C GLU A 227 -23.83 64.96 61.18
N ALA A 228 -24.36 65.28 59.99
CA ALA A 228 -24.81 66.63 59.65
C ALA A 228 -26.02 67.07 60.51
N ALA A 229 -26.98 66.14 60.80
CA ALA A 229 -28.12 66.40 61.66
C ALA A 229 -27.69 66.64 63.14
N GLU A 230 -26.74 65.85 63.63
CA GLU A 230 -26.16 66.04 64.97
C GLU A 230 -25.41 67.39 65.14
N ARG A 231 -24.78 67.93 64.09
CA ARG A 231 -24.12 69.25 64.12
C ARG A 231 -25.09 70.44 64.08
N GLN A 232 -26.35 70.17 63.66
CA GLN A 232 -27.38 71.23 63.59
C GLN A 232 -28.27 71.30 64.82
N ALA A 233 -28.22 70.30 65.66
CA ALA A 233 -28.91 70.27 66.94
C ALA A 233 -28.04 70.85 68.12
#